data_94e824eea60eec54120eb2ce51da50a8
#
_entry.id   94e824eea60eec54120eb2ce51da50a8
#
_cell.length_a   1.000
_cell.length_b   1.000
_cell.length_c   1.000
_cell.angle_alpha   90.00
_cell.angle_beta   90.00
_cell.angle_gamma   90.00
#
_symmetry.space_group_name_H-M   'P 1'
#
loop_
_entity.id
_entity.type
_entity.pdbx_description
1 polymer ?
#
loop_
_entity_poly.entity_id
_entity_poly.type
_entity_poly.pdbx_seq_one_letter_code
_entity_poly.pdbx_strand_id
1 'polypeptide(L)'
;MCWGSFVRDENRVAVFLLAQNRLLREALSRVLANKSDLEVVGSCAFSPDSLQEIVACRPDIVVIDSLTTSHVHLEFVRDVQRSAPDVRLIMIGMDSDGQHFLQFIREGVMGYIAKDASALEVVAAVRTVAAGGAACSSDLCAFLFGFAARQNQMPSFHARSKLGLTNREQQLVGLISQGLTNKEIANELQLAENTVRNHVHRMLRKVGATHRLAVVDICRMEGIPV
;
A
#
# COMPACT_ATOMS: atom_id res chain seq x y z
N MET A 1 0.94 -23.73 -17.89
CA MET A 1 2.03 -24.58 -18.48
C MET A 1 3.24 -23.68 -18.64
N CYS A 2 4.25 -23.86 -17.80
CA CYS A 2 5.53 -23.18 -17.95
C CYS A 2 6.18 -23.70 -19.24
N TRP A 3 6.47 -22.82 -20.17
CA TRP A 3 7.23 -23.11 -21.38
C TRP A 3 8.68 -23.36 -20.96
N GLY A 4 9.23 -24.49 -21.41
CA GLY A 4 10.50 -25.09 -21.01
C GLY A 4 11.67 -24.13 -20.86
N SER A 5 12.74 -24.58 -20.20
CA SER A 5 14.00 -23.91 -19.86
C SER A 5 14.44 -22.86 -20.89
N PHE A 6 13.87 -21.66 -20.81
CA PHE A 6 14.31 -20.53 -21.63
C PHE A 6 15.55 -19.91 -20.94
N VAL A 7 16.62 -19.80 -21.69
CA VAL A 7 17.74 -18.92 -21.35
C VAL A 7 17.16 -17.51 -21.31
N ARG A 8 17.05 -16.93 -20.11
CA ARG A 8 16.53 -15.58 -19.90
C ARG A 8 17.43 -14.59 -20.64
N ASP A 9 16.86 -13.78 -21.51
CA ASP A 9 17.56 -12.66 -22.11
C ASP A 9 17.64 -11.55 -21.05
N GLU A 10 18.82 -11.38 -20.44
CA GLU A 10 19.05 -10.41 -19.34
C GLU A 10 18.74 -8.95 -19.74
N ASN A 11 18.52 -8.69 -21.02
CA ASN A 11 18.24 -7.35 -21.53
C ASN A 11 16.74 -7.08 -21.73
N ARG A 12 15.85 -8.03 -21.36
CA ARG A 12 14.39 -7.91 -21.54
C ARG A 12 13.68 -8.02 -20.20
N VAL A 13 12.66 -7.16 -20.01
CA VAL A 13 11.80 -7.21 -18.82
C VAL A 13 10.87 -8.41 -18.91
N ALA A 14 10.99 -9.33 -17.95
CA ALA A 14 10.16 -10.53 -17.84
C ALA A 14 8.80 -10.20 -17.22
N VAL A 15 7.72 -10.40 -17.96
CA VAL A 15 6.35 -10.08 -17.55
C VAL A 15 5.53 -11.35 -17.40
N PHE A 16 4.84 -11.50 -16.28
CA PHE A 16 3.85 -12.54 -16.07
C PHE A 16 2.43 -11.92 -16.08
N LEU A 17 1.49 -12.56 -16.80
CA LEU A 17 0.11 -12.08 -16.91
C LEU A 17 -0.84 -12.96 -16.12
N LEU A 18 -1.51 -12.38 -15.15
CA LEU A 18 -2.55 -13.02 -14.36
C LEU A 18 -3.90 -12.35 -14.64
N ALA A 19 -4.74 -12.96 -15.45
CA ALA A 19 -6.04 -12.42 -15.79
C ALA A 19 -7.06 -13.54 -16.03
N GLN A 20 -8.29 -13.35 -15.52
CA GLN A 20 -9.34 -14.35 -15.66
C GLN A 20 -9.84 -14.43 -17.12
N ASN A 21 -9.93 -13.30 -17.80
CA ASN A 21 -10.40 -13.24 -19.17
C ASN A 21 -9.30 -13.73 -20.15
N ARG A 22 -9.58 -14.85 -20.84
CA ARG A 22 -8.66 -15.45 -21.81
C ARG A 22 -8.34 -14.52 -22.98
N LEU A 23 -9.33 -13.80 -23.51
CA LEU A 23 -9.10 -12.87 -24.62
C LEU A 23 -8.17 -11.74 -24.21
N LEU A 24 -8.35 -11.20 -23.00
CA LEU A 24 -7.47 -10.16 -22.46
C LEU A 24 -6.04 -10.68 -22.32
N ARG A 25 -5.85 -11.89 -21.77
CA ARG A 25 -4.52 -12.51 -21.66
C ARG A 25 -3.84 -12.65 -23.01
N GLU A 26 -4.56 -13.23 -24.00
CA GLU A 26 -4.01 -13.44 -25.34
C GLU A 26 -3.69 -12.11 -26.05
N ALA A 27 -4.56 -11.10 -25.90
CA ALA A 27 -4.35 -9.77 -26.47
C ALA A 27 -3.14 -9.08 -25.86
N LEU A 28 -3.04 -9.04 -24.52
CA LEU A 28 -1.91 -8.43 -23.81
C LEU A 28 -0.61 -9.19 -24.10
N SER A 29 -0.64 -10.52 -24.12
CA SER A 29 0.53 -11.32 -24.47
C SER A 29 1.07 -10.96 -25.85
N ARG A 30 0.20 -10.81 -26.86
CA ARG A 30 0.61 -10.40 -28.20
C ARG A 30 1.18 -8.99 -28.26
N VAL A 31 0.52 -8.05 -27.55
CA VAL A 31 0.96 -6.65 -27.54
C VAL A 31 2.32 -6.51 -26.85
N LEU A 32 2.53 -7.19 -25.73
CA LEU A 32 3.81 -7.17 -24.99
C LEU A 32 4.91 -7.90 -25.78
N ALA A 33 4.62 -9.09 -26.32
CA ALA A 33 5.59 -9.86 -27.10
C ALA A 33 6.08 -9.16 -28.38
N ASN A 34 5.28 -8.23 -28.93
CA ASN A 34 5.68 -7.39 -30.06
C ASN A 34 6.67 -6.27 -29.69
N LYS A 35 7.07 -6.16 -28.43
CA LYS A 35 8.06 -5.18 -27.95
C LYS A 35 9.41 -5.87 -27.75
N SER A 36 10.46 -5.31 -28.32
CA SER A 36 11.81 -5.88 -28.25
C SER A 36 12.41 -5.92 -26.83
N ASP A 37 11.95 -5.04 -25.96
CA ASP A 37 12.40 -4.83 -24.59
C ASP A 37 11.57 -5.62 -23.53
N LEU A 38 10.49 -6.30 -23.94
CA LEU A 38 9.61 -7.05 -23.06
C LEU A 38 9.54 -8.53 -23.45
N GLU A 39 9.34 -9.40 -22.46
CA GLU A 39 9.14 -10.82 -22.66
C GLU A 39 8.02 -11.34 -21.76
N VAL A 40 7.03 -12.04 -22.33
CA VAL A 40 5.99 -12.69 -21.54
C VAL A 40 6.47 -14.08 -21.13
N VAL A 41 6.90 -14.23 -19.89
CA VAL A 41 7.47 -15.49 -19.35
C VAL A 41 6.40 -16.46 -18.85
N GLY A 42 5.17 -16.00 -18.67
CA GLY A 42 4.04 -16.84 -18.28
C GLY A 42 2.72 -16.10 -18.32
N SER A 43 1.65 -16.85 -18.43
CA SER A 43 0.29 -16.30 -18.33
C SER A 43 -0.70 -17.37 -17.86
N CYS A 44 -1.51 -17.06 -16.86
CA CYS A 44 -2.56 -17.97 -16.37
C CYS A 44 -3.84 -17.24 -15.95
N ALA A 45 -4.90 -18.02 -15.77
CA ALA A 45 -6.09 -17.55 -15.04
C ALA A 45 -5.80 -17.61 -13.54
N PHE A 46 -6.54 -16.83 -12.76
CA PHE A 46 -6.44 -16.88 -11.32
C PHE A 46 -6.86 -18.26 -10.77
N SER A 47 -5.95 -18.92 -10.06
CA SER A 47 -6.15 -20.24 -9.44
C SER A 47 -5.30 -20.35 -8.18
N PRO A 48 -5.52 -21.35 -7.31
CA PRO A 48 -4.66 -21.61 -6.15
C PRO A 48 -3.19 -21.83 -6.50
N ASP A 49 -2.90 -22.33 -7.71
CA ASP A 49 -1.54 -22.61 -8.18
C ASP A 49 -0.83 -21.40 -8.78
N SER A 50 -1.56 -20.29 -9.02
CA SER A 50 -1.03 -19.08 -9.68
C SER A 50 0.20 -18.51 -8.98
N LEU A 51 0.25 -18.56 -7.65
CA LEU A 51 1.42 -18.10 -6.88
C LEU A 51 2.66 -18.95 -7.17
N GLN A 52 2.48 -20.27 -7.24
CA GLN A 52 3.58 -21.20 -7.54
C GLN A 52 4.10 -21.00 -8.96
N GLU A 53 3.20 -20.76 -9.93
CA GLU A 53 3.58 -20.44 -11.32
C GLU A 53 4.39 -19.15 -11.42
N ILE A 54 3.97 -18.08 -10.71
CA ILE A 54 4.70 -16.81 -10.65
C ILE A 54 6.11 -17.02 -10.08
N VAL A 55 6.20 -17.71 -8.93
CA VAL A 55 7.49 -17.97 -8.28
C VAL A 55 8.41 -18.81 -9.16
N ALA A 56 7.86 -19.80 -9.87
CA ALA A 56 8.63 -20.65 -10.78
C ALA A 56 9.17 -19.89 -12.00
N CYS A 57 8.36 -18.98 -12.56
CA CYS A 57 8.75 -18.18 -13.74
C CYS A 57 9.70 -17.03 -13.40
N ARG A 58 9.80 -16.61 -12.14
CA ARG A 58 10.65 -15.50 -11.67
C ARG A 58 10.53 -14.23 -12.53
N PRO A 59 9.33 -13.67 -12.72
CA PRO A 59 9.17 -12.47 -13.53
C PRO A 59 9.74 -11.23 -12.80
N ASP A 60 10.04 -10.18 -13.57
CA ASP A 60 10.34 -8.86 -13.02
C ASP A 60 9.05 -8.11 -12.64
N ILE A 61 7.98 -8.37 -13.43
CA ILE A 61 6.68 -7.71 -13.27
C ILE A 61 5.57 -8.75 -13.38
N VAL A 62 4.59 -8.65 -12.47
CA VAL A 62 3.30 -9.34 -12.59
C VAL A 62 2.22 -8.34 -12.87
N VAL A 63 1.51 -8.53 -13.99
CA VAL A 63 0.31 -7.76 -14.35
C VAL A 63 -0.92 -8.55 -13.94
N ILE A 64 -1.75 -7.99 -13.07
CA ILE A 64 -2.92 -8.63 -12.48
C ILE A 64 -4.19 -7.89 -12.93
N ASP A 65 -5.15 -8.63 -13.50
CA ASP A 65 -6.44 -8.09 -13.89
C ASP A 65 -7.45 -8.12 -12.73
N SER A 66 -8.28 -7.08 -12.62
CA SER A 66 -9.16 -6.81 -11.48
C SER A 66 -10.53 -7.51 -11.52
N LEU A 67 -10.77 -8.44 -12.43
CA LEU A 67 -12.10 -9.00 -12.70
C LEU A 67 -12.73 -9.86 -11.58
N THR A 68 -12.13 -9.93 -10.40
CA THR A 68 -12.65 -10.65 -9.22
C THR A 68 -12.67 -9.76 -7.98
N THR A 69 -13.47 -10.15 -6.98
CA THR A 69 -13.71 -9.37 -5.76
C THR A 69 -12.45 -8.86 -5.05
N SER A 70 -12.44 -7.59 -4.71
CA SER A 70 -11.30 -6.82 -4.16
C SER A 70 -10.52 -7.46 -3.01
N HIS A 71 -11.18 -8.22 -2.13
CA HIS A 71 -10.52 -8.85 -0.97
C HIS A 71 -9.57 -9.99 -1.35
N VAL A 72 -9.93 -10.82 -2.31
CA VAL A 72 -9.10 -11.95 -2.78
C VAL A 72 -7.81 -11.42 -3.42
N HIS A 73 -7.89 -10.29 -4.12
CA HIS A 73 -6.72 -9.69 -4.75
C HIS A 73 -5.73 -9.11 -3.74
N LEU A 74 -6.19 -8.48 -2.68
CA LEU A 74 -5.28 -7.91 -1.65
C LEU A 74 -4.51 -9.01 -0.91
N GLU A 75 -5.17 -10.12 -0.56
CA GLU A 75 -4.49 -11.27 0.05
C GLU A 75 -3.46 -11.86 -0.91
N PHE A 76 -3.84 -12.06 -2.17
CA PHE A 76 -2.94 -12.58 -3.19
C PHE A 76 -1.74 -11.65 -3.44
N VAL A 77 -1.95 -10.34 -3.51
CA VAL A 77 -0.88 -9.34 -3.63
C VAL A 77 0.12 -9.47 -2.47
N ARG A 78 -0.37 -9.62 -1.24
CA ARG A 78 0.48 -9.86 -0.06
C ARG A 78 1.28 -11.15 -0.17
N ASP A 79 0.64 -12.22 -0.64
CA ASP A 79 1.29 -13.52 -0.77
C ASP A 79 2.38 -13.49 -1.85
N VAL A 80 2.14 -12.80 -2.97
CA VAL A 80 3.18 -12.58 -4.00
C VAL A 80 4.33 -11.75 -3.43
N GLN A 81 4.08 -10.64 -2.74
CA GLN A 81 5.11 -9.79 -2.14
C GLN A 81 5.97 -10.55 -1.10
N ARG A 82 5.35 -11.47 -0.34
CA ARG A 82 6.07 -12.31 0.63
C ARG A 82 6.93 -13.37 -0.03
N SER A 83 6.41 -14.00 -1.10
CA SER A 83 7.05 -15.14 -1.76
C SER A 83 8.08 -14.72 -2.81
N ALA A 84 7.92 -13.53 -3.39
CA ALA A 84 8.77 -12.96 -4.42
C ALA A 84 8.91 -11.43 -4.23
N PRO A 85 9.68 -10.97 -3.23
CA PRO A 85 9.76 -9.56 -2.84
C PRO A 85 10.38 -8.65 -3.92
N ASP A 86 11.15 -9.19 -4.83
CA ASP A 86 11.77 -8.45 -5.95
C ASP A 86 10.79 -8.20 -7.11
N VAL A 87 9.66 -8.90 -7.13
CA VAL A 87 8.65 -8.78 -8.19
C VAL A 87 7.83 -7.51 -7.99
N ARG A 88 7.67 -6.73 -9.06
CA ARG A 88 6.83 -5.53 -9.06
C ARG A 88 5.43 -5.85 -9.58
N LEU A 89 4.42 -5.26 -8.95
CA LEU A 89 3.02 -5.56 -9.24
C LEU A 89 2.33 -4.39 -9.94
N ILE A 90 1.57 -4.72 -11.00
CA ILE A 90 0.71 -3.79 -11.72
C ILE A 90 -0.72 -4.36 -11.72
N MET A 91 -1.67 -3.60 -11.21
CA MET A 91 -3.10 -3.89 -11.34
C MET A 91 -3.65 -3.22 -12.59
N ILE A 92 -4.44 -3.95 -13.38
CA ILE A 92 -5.13 -3.42 -14.57
C ILE A 92 -6.64 -3.63 -14.45
N GLY A 93 -7.42 -2.91 -15.26
CA GLY A 93 -8.89 -3.03 -15.26
C GLY A 93 -9.54 -2.43 -14.01
N MET A 94 -8.87 -1.51 -13.33
CA MET A 94 -9.28 -0.97 -12.05
C MET A 94 -10.29 0.18 -12.19
N ASP A 95 -11.23 0.25 -11.25
CA ASP A 95 -12.07 1.45 -11.10
C ASP A 95 -11.24 2.60 -10.48
N SER A 96 -11.58 3.84 -10.83
CA SER A 96 -10.90 5.04 -10.31
C SER A 96 -11.34 5.37 -8.87
N ASP A 97 -11.41 4.34 -8.00
CA ASP A 97 -11.70 4.49 -6.58
C ASP A 97 -10.42 4.72 -5.79
N GLY A 98 -10.30 5.92 -5.22
CA GLY A 98 -9.14 6.31 -4.45
C GLY A 98 -8.92 5.46 -3.18
N GLN A 99 -9.96 4.89 -2.57
CA GLN A 99 -9.81 4.05 -1.38
C GLN A 99 -9.23 2.69 -1.74
N HIS A 100 -9.72 2.05 -2.81
CA HIS A 100 -9.14 0.83 -3.34
C HIS A 100 -7.69 1.05 -3.79
N PHE A 101 -7.43 2.14 -4.52
CA PHE A 101 -6.09 2.53 -4.92
C PHE A 101 -5.12 2.58 -3.73
N LEU A 102 -5.49 3.26 -2.63
CA LEU A 102 -4.65 3.34 -1.43
C LEU A 102 -4.40 1.98 -0.78
N GLN A 103 -5.38 1.08 -0.80
CA GLN A 103 -5.19 -0.27 -0.27
C GLN A 103 -4.10 -1.03 -1.03
N PHE A 104 -4.17 -1.02 -2.38
CA PHE A 104 -3.17 -1.68 -3.22
C PHE A 104 -1.78 -1.06 -3.12
N ILE A 105 -1.69 0.28 -3.08
CA ILE A 105 -0.40 0.98 -2.88
C ILE A 105 0.26 0.60 -1.55
N ARG A 106 -0.52 0.46 -0.48
CA ARG A 106 -0.01 0.01 0.84
C ARG A 106 0.55 -1.40 0.82
N GLU A 107 0.03 -2.25 -0.05
CA GLU A 107 0.52 -3.62 -0.27
C GLU A 107 1.65 -3.68 -1.32
N GLY A 108 2.21 -2.54 -1.73
CA GLY A 108 3.38 -2.49 -2.61
C GLY A 108 3.09 -2.56 -4.11
N VAL A 109 1.83 -2.38 -4.55
CA VAL A 109 1.50 -2.26 -5.97
C VAL A 109 2.09 -0.97 -6.53
N MET A 110 2.84 -1.07 -7.63
CA MET A 110 3.54 0.04 -8.28
C MET A 110 2.82 0.57 -9.51
N GLY A 111 1.86 -0.17 -10.06
CA GLY A 111 1.04 0.23 -11.19
C GLY A 111 -0.45 0.03 -10.91
N TYR A 112 -1.26 1.03 -11.19
CA TYR A 112 -2.71 0.97 -11.02
C TYR A 112 -3.39 1.60 -12.22
N ILE A 113 -3.86 0.74 -13.14
CA ILE A 113 -4.30 1.13 -14.47
C ILE A 113 -5.81 0.96 -14.59
N ALA A 114 -6.48 2.01 -15.03
CA ALA A 114 -7.94 2.06 -15.15
C ALA A 114 -8.46 1.07 -16.22
N LYS A 115 -9.74 0.71 -16.09
CA LYS A 115 -10.41 -0.26 -16.96
C LYS A 115 -10.58 0.21 -18.41
N ASP A 116 -10.56 1.51 -18.64
CA ASP A 116 -10.68 2.14 -19.95
C ASP A 116 -9.31 2.41 -20.61
N ALA A 117 -8.22 2.00 -19.95
CA ALA A 117 -6.88 2.17 -20.49
C ALA A 117 -6.64 1.29 -21.73
N SER A 118 -5.92 1.85 -22.68
CA SER A 118 -5.48 1.15 -23.88
C SER A 118 -4.36 0.16 -23.58
N ALA A 119 -4.16 -0.83 -24.45
CA ALA A 119 -3.03 -1.75 -24.35
C ALA A 119 -1.66 -1.03 -24.42
N LEU A 120 -1.58 0.13 -25.08
CA LEU A 120 -0.35 0.94 -25.11
C LEU A 120 -0.05 1.59 -23.78
N GLU A 121 -1.06 2.01 -23.03
CA GLU A 121 -0.88 2.51 -21.67
C GLU A 121 -0.41 1.41 -20.72
N VAL A 122 -0.90 0.18 -20.88
CA VAL A 122 -0.39 -0.97 -20.12
C VAL A 122 1.10 -1.21 -20.43
N VAL A 123 1.51 -1.15 -21.70
CA VAL A 123 2.93 -1.26 -22.09
C VAL A 123 3.78 -0.15 -21.48
N ALA A 124 3.27 1.10 -21.51
CA ALA A 124 3.95 2.24 -20.89
C ALA A 124 4.10 2.07 -19.38
N ALA A 125 3.06 1.59 -18.71
CA ALA A 125 3.08 1.30 -17.27
C ALA A 125 4.10 0.21 -16.93
N VAL A 126 4.16 -0.89 -17.71
CA VAL A 126 5.17 -1.94 -17.52
C VAL A 126 6.59 -1.37 -17.61
N ARG A 127 6.88 -0.54 -18.60
CA ARG A 127 8.19 0.10 -18.75
C ARG A 127 8.53 1.05 -17.61
N THR A 128 7.55 1.87 -17.20
CA THR A 128 7.73 2.82 -16.09
C THR A 128 8.03 2.08 -14.79
N VAL A 129 7.28 1.01 -14.50
CA VAL A 129 7.48 0.20 -13.29
C VAL A 129 8.79 -0.58 -13.37
N ALA A 130 9.16 -1.11 -14.55
CA ALA A 130 10.45 -1.78 -14.78
C ALA A 130 11.65 -0.84 -14.49
N ALA A 131 11.51 0.44 -14.84
CA ALA A 131 12.52 1.46 -14.55
C ALA A 131 12.54 1.94 -13.08
N GLY A 132 11.71 1.35 -12.20
CA GLY A 132 11.62 1.74 -10.79
C GLY A 132 10.64 2.88 -10.49
N GLY A 133 9.88 3.34 -11.48
CA GLY A 133 8.83 4.33 -11.31
C GLY A 133 7.50 3.72 -10.86
N ALA A 134 6.46 4.56 -10.78
CA ALA A 134 5.09 4.17 -10.51
C ALA A 134 4.17 4.66 -11.65
N ALA A 135 3.07 3.93 -11.88
CA ALA A 135 2.12 4.26 -12.94
C ALA A 135 0.69 4.28 -12.41
N CYS A 136 0.02 5.43 -12.51
CA CYS A 136 -1.41 5.59 -12.24
C CYS A 136 -1.95 6.78 -13.04
N SER A 137 -3.28 6.94 -13.05
CA SER A 137 -3.90 8.11 -13.68
C SER A 137 -3.57 9.40 -12.93
N SER A 138 -3.65 10.55 -13.62
CA SER A 138 -3.44 11.87 -13.03
C SER A 138 -4.34 12.14 -11.83
N ASP A 139 -5.59 11.69 -11.89
CA ASP A 139 -6.59 11.89 -10.83
C ASP A 139 -6.23 11.09 -9.58
N LEU A 140 -5.79 9.83 -9.73
CA LEU A 140 -5.32 9.00 -8.62
C LEU A 140 -4.01 9.53 -8.03
N CYS A 141 -3.12 10.06 -8.87
CA CYS A 141 -1.92 10.74 -8.42
C CYS A 141 -2.28 11.98 -7.59
N ALA A 142 -3.19 12.85 -8.08
CA ALA A 142 -3.68 14.01 -7.33
C ALA A 142 -4.37 13.60 -6.01
N PHE A 143 -5.14 12.51 -6.03
CA PHE A 143 -5.75 11.94 -4.83
C PHE A 143 -4.69 11.49 -3.81
N LEU A 144 -3.61 10.81 -4.26
CA LEU A 144 -2.50 10.38 -3.41
C LEU A 144 -1.78 11.56 -2.77
N PHE A 145 -1.48 12.62 -3.53
CA PHE A 145 -0.91 13.85 -2.98
C PHE A 145 -1.82 14.50 -1.95
N GLY A 146 -3.12 14.61 -2.24
CA GLY A 146 -4.11 15.13 -1.30
C GLY A 146 -4.25 14.25 -0.05
N PHE A 147 -4.14 12.94 -0.18
CA PHE A 147 -4.12 12.01 0.94
C PHE A 147 -2.84 12.18 1.78
N ALA A 148 -1.66 12.22 1.14
CA ALA A 148 -0.39 12.43 1.82
C ALA A 148 -0.34 13.79 2.54
N ALA A 149 -0.86 14.85 1.91
CA ALA A 149 -0.95 16.18 2.52
C ALA A 149 -1.85 16.19 3.76
N ARG A 150 -2.96 15.44 3.72
CA ARG A 150 -3.87 15.28 4.90
C ARG A 150 -3.28 14.38 5.98
N GLN A 151 -2.51 13.35 5.62
CA GLN A 151 -1.76 12.55 6.61
C GLN A 151 -0.62 13.33 7.26
N ASN A 152 -0.05 14.32 6.58
CA ASN A 152 0.87 15.29 7.17
C ASN A 152 0.17 16.34 8.04
N GLN A 153 -1.15 16.34 8.11
CA GLN A 153 -1.92 16.94 9.22
C GLN A 153 -1.97 16.03 10.47
N MET A 154 -1.29 14.88 10.47
CA MET A 154 -0.70 14.38 11.72
C MET A 154 0.17 15.50 12.30
N PRO A 155 0.17 15.70 13.64
CA PRO A 155 0.73 16.90 14.26
C PRO A 155 2.10 17.19 13.67
N SER A 156 2.20 18.35 13.02
CA SER A 156 3.41 18.78 12.35
C SER A 156 4.58 18.56 13.31
N PHE A 157 5.76 18.22 12.78
CA PHE A 157 7.00 18.16 13.57
C PHE A 157 7.19 19.39 14.47
N HIS A 158 6.52 20.49 14.12
CA HIS A 158 6.45 21.73 14.88
C HIS A 158 5.54 21.67 16.12
N ALA A 159 4.42 20.94 16.07
CA ALA A 159 3.57 20.71 17.25
C ALA A 159 4.23 19.72 18.23
N ARG A 160 4.99 18.73 17.72
CA ARG A 160 5.89 17.90 18.52
C ARG A 160 6.94 18.72 19.27
N SER A 161 7.50 19.75 18.62
CA SER A 161 8.51 20.65 19.17
C SER A 161 7.91 21.55 20.25
N LYS A 162 6.69 22.03 20.09
CA LYS A 162 6.05 22.96 21.05
C LYS A 162 5.66 22.33 22.38
N LEU A 163 5.08 21.12 22.37
CA LEU A 163 4.61 20.45 23.59
C LEU A 163 5.56 19.37 24.11
N GLY A 164 6.59 18.99 23.34
CA GLY A 164 7.58 17.97 23.72
C GLY A 164 7.01 16.56 23.94
N LEU A 165 5.80 16.27 23.40
CA LEU A 165 5.14 14.97 23.56
C LEU A 165 5.75 13.94 22.61
N THR A 166 6.07 12.75 23.12
CA THR A 166 6.48 11.59 22.31
C THR A 166 5.28 10.98 21.56
N ASN A 167 5.53 10.15 20.53
CA ASN A 167 4.48 9.43 19.81
C ASN A 167 3.56 8.64 20.74
N ARG A 168 4.14 8.02 21.77
CA ARG A 168 3.40 7.22 22.75
C ARG A 168 2.51 8.10 23.63
N GLU A 169 2.98 9.28 24.00
CA GLU A 169 2.20 10.24 24.76
C GLU A 169 1.05 10.84 23.93
N GLN A 170 1.25 11.10 22.65
CA GLN A 170 0.18 11.54 21.73
C GLN A 170 -0.90 10.47 21.54
N GLN A 171 -0.50 9.20 21.37
CA GLN A 171 -1.44 8.08 21.31
C GLN A 171 -2.30 8.00 22.58
N LEU A 172 -1.70 8.23 23.74
CA LEU A 172 -2.41 8.29 25.00
C LEU A 172 -3.41 9.46 25.07
N VAL A 173 -3.07 10.64 24.50
CA VAL A 173 -4.00 11.78 24.45
C VAL A 173 -5.27 11.41 23.68
N GLY A 174 -5.13 10.72 22.53
CA GLY A 174 -6.27 10.24 21.74
C GLY A 174 -7.19 9.29 22.53
N LEU A 175 -6.63 8.36 23.29
CA LEU A 175 -7.41 7.42 24.10
C LEU A 175 -8.05 8.11 25.33
N ILE A 176 -7.37 9.11 25.91
CA ILE A 176 -7.91 9.94 26.98
C ILE A 176 -9.09 10.79 26.48
N SER A 177 -9.03 11.30 25.27
CA SER A 177 -10.13 12.11 24.68
C SER A 177 -11.39 11.28 24.46
N GLN A 178 -11.25 9.97 24.28
CA GLN A 178 -12.36 9.00 24.20
C GLN A 178 -12.92 8.62 25.58
N GLY A 179 -12.34 9.13 26.66
CA GLY A 179 -12.80 8.89 28.03
C GLY A 179 -12.27 7.60 28.68
N LEU A 180 -11.34 6.86 28.04
CA LEU A 180 -10.81 5.61 28.56
C LEU A 180 -10.04 5.81 29.88
N THR A 181 -10.22 4.89 30.83
CA THR A 181 -9.44 4.81 32.07
C THR A 181 -8.02 4.29 31.83
N ASN A 182 -7.11 4.46 32.79
CA ASN A 182 -5.75 3.91 32.65
C ASN A 182 -5.71 2.39 32.47
N LYS A 183 -6.67 1.69 33.07
CA LYS A 183 -6.81 0.22 32.94
C LYS A 183 -7.25 -0.18 31.53
N GLU A 184 -8.22 0.54 30.94
CA GLU A 184 -8.67 0.31 29.56
C GLU A 184 -7.58 0.65 28.55
N ILE A 185 -6.88 1.78 28.75
CA ILE A 185 -5.73 2.17 27.94
C ILE A 185 -4.60 1.12 28.03
N ALA A 186 -4.34 0.59 29.21
CA ALA A 186 -3.35 -0.45 29.43
C ALA A 186 -3.69 -1.72 28.63
N ASN A 187 -4.95 -2.14 28.64
CA ASN A 187 -5.45 -3.26 27.86
C ASN A 187 -5.33 -3.01 26.35
N GLU A 188 -5.80 -1.84 25.88
CA GLU A 188 -5.74 -1.46 24.46
C GLU A 188 -4.30 -1.45 23.91
N LEU A 189 -3.37 -0.95 24.71
CA LEU A 189 -1.98 -0.77 24.34
C LEU A 189 -1.06 -1.95 24.74
N GLN A 190 -1.61 -3.00 25.34
CA GLN A 190 -0.88 -4.16 25.87
C GLN A 190 0.26 -3.75 26.83
N LEU A 191 -0.03 -2.83 27.75
CA LEU A 191 0.90 -2.32 28.76
C LEU A 191 0.42 -2.64 30.17
N ALA A 192 1.32 -2.52 31.14
CA ALA A 192 0.92 -2.50 32.54
C ALA A 192 0.25 -1.15 32.89
N GLU A 193 -0.81 -1.16 33.72
CA GLU A 193 -1.52 0.06 34.15
C GLU A 193 -0.57 1.10 34.76
N ASN A 194 0.42 0.64 35.50
CA ASN A 194 1.42 1.53 36.12
C ASN A 194 2.31 2.25 35.08
N THR A 195 2.57 1.57 33.93
CA THR A 195 3.29 2.17 32.79
C THR A 195 2.47 3.30 32.17
N VAL A 196 1.16 3.06 31.97
CA VAL A 196 0.23 4.09 31.46
C VAL A 196 0.17 5.28 32.44
N ARG A 197 0.06 5.03 33.74
CA ARG A 197 0.07 6.08 34.78
C ARG A 197 1.34 6.92 34.71
N ASN A 198 2.50 6.32 34.54
CA ASN A 198 3.78 7.01 34.42
C ASN A 198 3.85 7.88 33.15
N HIS A 199 3.35 7.38 32.02
CA HIS A 199 3.26 8.16 30.78
C HIS A 199 2.33 9.37 30.94
N VAL A 200 1.15 9.19 31.52
CA VAL A 200 0.19 10.28 31.81
C VAL A 200 0.85 11.33 32.71
N HIS A 201 1.53 10.93 33.78
CA HIS A 201 2.21 11.85 34.67
C HIS A 201 3.33 12.66 33.98
N ARG A 202 4.13 12.01 33.14
CA ARG A 202 5.18 12.69 32.34
C ARG A 202 4.57 13.68 31.34
N MET A 203 3.49 13.29 30.69
CA MET A 203 2.76 14.11 29.74
C MET A 203 2.18 15.36 30.40
N LEU A 204 1.51 15.23 31.55
CA LEU A 204 0.99 16.36 32.36
C LEU A 204 2.09 17.38 32.64
N ARG A 205 3.28 16.92 33.08
CA ARG A 205 4.42 17.82 33.38
C ARG A 205 4.97 18.51 32.11
N LYS A 206 4.98 17.83 30.97
CA LYS A 206 5.50 18.40 29.72
C LYS A 206 4.63 19.51 29.18
N VAL A 207 3.30 19.33 29.24
CA VAL A 207 2.34 20.34 28.75
C VAL A 207 1.88 21.36 29.80
N GLY A 208 2.34 21.23 31.03
CA GLY A 208 1.95 22.11 32.11
C GLY A 208 0.47 21.96 32.57
N ALA A 209 -0.12 20.77 32.30
CA ALA A 209 -1.52 20.51 32.62
C ALA A 209 -1.69 20.06 34.07
N THR A 210 -2.77 20.50 34.72
CA THR A 210 -3.08 20.17 36.12
C THR A 210 -3.86 18.87 36.28
N HIS A 211 -4.58 18.45 35.25
CA HIS A 211 -5.35 17.19 35.22
C HIS A 211 -5.40 16.58 33.81
N ARG A 212 -5.79 15.29 33.76
CA ARG A 212 -5.69 14.50 32.51
C ARG A 212 -6.49 15.04 31.31
N LEU A 213 -7.68 15.64 31.57
CA LEU A 213 -8.51 16.21 30.50
C LEU A 213 -7.95 17.53 29.99
N ALA A 214 -7.31 18.34 30.86
CA ALA A 214 -6.66 19.58 30.43
C ALA A 214 -5.58 19.35 29.39
N VAL A 215 -4.94 18.16 29.34
CA VAL A 215 -3.99 17.78 28.27
C VAL A 215 -4.70 17.73 26.93
N VAL A 216 -5.91 17.18 26.88
CA VAL A 216 -6.72 17.08 25.65
C VAL A 216 -7.04 18.48 25.12
N ASP A 217 -7.45 19.38 25.98
CA ASP A 217 -7.80 20.76 25.61
C ASP A 217 -6.58 21.53 25.10
N ILE A 218 -5.44 21.43 25.80
CA ILE A 218 -4.18 22.03 25.36
C ILE A 218 -3.74 21.46 23.99
N CYS A 219 -3.84 20.15 23.80
CA CYS A 219 -3.49 19.53 22.51
C CYS A 219 -4.41 20.01 21.37
N ARG A 220 -5.73 20.17 21.62
CA ARG A 220 -6.67 20.74 20.64
C ARG A 220 -6.34 22.18 20.29
N MET A 221 -6.02 23.03 21.28
CA MET A 221 -5.63 24.44 21.06
C MET A 221 -4.36 24.56 20.21
N GLU A 222 -3.42 23.63 20.36
CA GLU A 222 -2.17 23.59 19.61
C GLU A 222 -2.27 22.83 18.28
N GLY A 223 -3.50 22.41 17.88
CA GLY A 223 -3.76 21.73 16.61
C GLY A 223 -3.30 20.27 16.55
N ILE A 224 -3.11 19.62 17.71
CA ILE A 224 -2.84 18.19 17.80
C ILE A 224 -4.17 17.44 17.70
N PRO A 225 -4.35 16.51 16.74
CA PRO A 225 -5.57 15.72 16.63
C PRO A 225 -5.72 14.82 17.86
N VAL A 226 -6.90 14.84 18.48
CA VAL A 226 -7.27 14.10 19.68
C VAL A 226 -8.64 13.46 19.51
#